data_4d82f25b71dc933ba6b5d311d14c5507
#
_entry.id   4d82f25b71dc933ba6b5d311d14c5507
#
_cell.length_a   1.000
_cell.length_b   1.000
_cell.length_c   1.000
_cell.angle_alpha   90.00
_cell.angle_beta   90.00
_cell.angle_gamma   90.00
#
_symmetry.space_group_name_H-M   'P 1'
#
loop_
_entity.id
_entity.type
_entity.pdbx_description
1 polymer ?
#
loop_
_entity_poly.entity_id
_entity_poly.type
_entity_poly.pdbx_seq_one_letter_code
_entity_poly.pdbx_strand_id
1 'polypeptide(L)'
;VITKLVPFCFLIATVLTILKLEKDNELLIFWTSGLNKIHIVNYLLRLSLLVMFLQLISTTIFNPALLNLSRSLLKNSELKFISSMFKEKQFNDTVEGLTIFVEEKNENNNYKNILIRDDSTVLSSVGRSSTIFAKSGYLSEDENYLILLNGNIQKLNSNGDINIVKFHKTTLNLSGITTKSISKPKMQETSTIKILQCIRGKYKENIQMHNCTPNEVTRMNTKIEINKRLGIPLFIPLIALVCCFLLGSRKDKKIYNFNKYIYSFIGVAILTLAEITVRYSGISWNHTLIYYLIPVIMSPLIYFALIRTFKYENLS
;
A
#
# COMPACT_ATOMS: atom_id res chain seq x y z
N VAL A 1 -0.50 -5.47 1.39
CA VAL A 1 -0.66 -5.72 2.84
C VAL A 1 0.32 -6.78 3.30
N ILE A 2 0.37 -7.96 2.65
CA ILE A 2 1.21 -9.12 3.03
C ILE A 2 2.69 -8.75 3.17
N THR A 3 3.26 -8.03 2.22
CA THR A 3 4.68 -7.64 2.22
C THR A 3 5.09 -6.77 3.42
N LYS A 4 4.16 -6.04 4.03
CA LYS A 4 4.44 -5.24 5.23
C LYS A 4 4.50 -6.09 6.50
N LEU A 5 3.85 -7.24 6.50
CA LEU A 5 3.81 -8.15 7.65
C LEU A 5 5.04 -9.06 7.72
N VAL A 6 5.74 -9.28 6.58
CA VAL A 6 6.90 -10.21 6.53
C VAL A 6 7.95 -9.93 7.60
N PRO A 7 8.44 -8.69 7.84
CA PRO A 7 9.44 -8.46 8.88
C PRO A 7 8.93 -8.80 10.29
N PHE A 8 7.65 -8.53 10.59
CA PHE A 8 7.02 -8.88 11.87
C PHE A 8 6.86 -10.40 12.02
N CYS A 9 6.39 -11.08 10.98
CA CYS A 9 6.27 -12.54 10.98
C CYS A 9 7.65 -13.20 11.14
N PHE A 10 8.68 -12.67 10.50
CA PHE A 10 10.05 -13.14 10.64
C PHE A 10 10.58 -12.97 12.07
N LEU A 11 10.34 -11.81 12.70
CA LEU A 11 10.67 -11.56 14.09
C LEU A 11 10.03 -12.61 15.02
N ILE A 12 8.72 -12.78 14.89
CA ILE A 12 7.96 -13.73 15.72
C ILE A 12 8.45 -15.16 15.49
N ALA A 13 8.64 -15.55 14.23
CA ALA A 13 9.12 -16.88 13.87
C ALA A 13 10.50 -17.16 14.46
N THR A 14 11.45 -16.23 14.35
CA THR A 14 12.80 -16.40 14.90
C THR A 14 12.80 -16.50 16.43
N VAL A 15 12.04 -15.64 17.10
CA VAL A 15 11.88 -15.68 18.56
C VAL A 15 11.28 -17.03 19.01
N LEU A 16 10.16 -17.42 18.40
CA LEU A 16 9.48 -18.67 18.76
C LEU A 16 10.35 -19.90 18.49
N THR A 17 11.11 -19.91 17.38
CA THR A 17 12.02 -21.01 17.05
C THR A 17 13.12 -21.14 18.10
N ILE A 18 13.79 -20.05 18.47
CA ILE A 18 14.84 -20.09 19.50
C ILE A 18 14.28 -20.57 20.84
N LEU A 19 13.10 -20.04 21.24
CA LEU A 19 12.46 -20.44 22.50
C LEU A 19 12.02 -21.91 22.51
N LYS A 20 11.56 -22.44 21.37
CA LYS A 20 11.19 -23.83 21.22
C LYS A 20 12.43 -24.74 21.35
N LEU A 21 13.50 -24.47 20.58
CA LEU A 21 14.75 -25.21 20.65
C LEU A 21 15.32 -25.24 22.07
N GLU A 22 15.16 -24.13 22.80
CA GLU A 22 15.59 -24.07 24.20
C GLU A 22 14.67 -24.87 25.13
N LYS A 23 13.35 -24.77 24.96
CA LYS A 23 12.37 -25.52 25.76
C LYS A 23 12.57 -27.02 25.61
N ASP A 24 12.81 -27.48 24.40
CA ASP A 24 12.97 -28.89 24.06
C ASP A 24 14.40 -29.42 24.37
N ASN A 25 15.26 -28.58 24.97
CA ASN A 25 16.68 -28.85 25.31
C ASN A 25 17.57 -29.11 24.08
N GLU A 26 17.11 -28.85 22.86
CA GLU A 26 17.90 -29.06 21.64
C GLU A 26 19.15 -28.16 21.60
N LEU A 27 19.06 -26.93 22.09
CA LEU A 27 20.21 -26.04 22.21
C LEU A 27 21.28 -26.63 23.13
N LEU A 28 20.89 -27.32 24.19
CA LEU A 28 21.86 -28.00 25.12
C LEU A 28 22.62 -29.09 24.38
N ILE A 29 21.94 -29.88 23.56
CA ILE A 29 22.57 -30.94 22.74
C ILE A 29 23.59 -30.32 21.79
N PHE A 30 23.29 -29.19 21.15
CA PHE A 30 24.25 -28.49 20.29
C PHE A 30 25.50 -28.03 21.09
N TRP A 31 25.30 -27.51 22.30
CA TRP A 31 26.43 -27.05 23.13
C TRP A 31 27.28 -28.22 23.64
N THR A 32 26.66 -29.31 24.01
CA THR A 32 27.39 -30.51 24.49
C THR A 32 28.11 -31.26 23.36
N SER A 33 27.65 -31.13 22.11
CA SER A 33 28.33 -31.64 20.93
C SER A 33 29.53 -30.78 20.46
N GLY A 34 29.82 -29.66 21.15
CA GLY A 34 30.94 -28.76 20.83
C GLY A 34 30.64 -27.69 19.79
N LEU A 35 29.37 -27.53 19.37
CA LEU A 35 28.99 -26.47 18.46
C LEU A 35 29.02 -25.11 19.15
N ASN A 36 29.75 -24.17 18.58
CA ASN A 36 29.82 -22.80 19.05
C ASN A 36 28.50 -22.06 18.74
N LYS A 37 28.00 -21.27 19.69
CA LYS A 37 26.81 -20.40 19.51
C LYS A 37 26.90 -19.51 18.27
N ILE A 38 28.11 -19.08 17.91
CA ILE A 38 28.39 -18.26 16.72
C ILE A 38 27.98 -18.98 15.41
N HIS A 39 28.07 -20.32 15.35
CA HIS A 39 27.64 -21.06 14.16
C HIS A 39 26.11 -20.87 13.92
N ILE A 40 25.32 -20.92 15.00
CA ILE A 40 23.88 -20.71 14.92
C ILE A 40 23.55 -19.26 14.53
N VAL A 41 24.28 -18.27 15.10
CA VAL A 41 24.15 -16.87 14.71
C VAL A 41 24.42 -16.69 13.21
N ASN A 42 25.51 -17.28 12.71
CA ASN A 42 25.86 -17.18 11.27
C ASN A 42 24.82 -17.85 10.38
N TYR A 43 24.22 -18.95 10.83
CA TYR A 43 23.15 -19.62 10.10
C TYR A 43 21.89 -18.75 10.04
N LEU A 44 21.47 -18.18 11.16
CA LEU A 44 20.33 -17.27 11.24
C LEU A 44 20.58 -15.99 10.43
N LEU A 45 21.82 -15.47 10.42
CA LEU A 45 22.19 -14.32 9.60
C LEU A 45 22.08 -14.65 8.10
N ARG A 46 22.58 -15.81 7.65
CA ARG A 46 22.43 -16.22 6.24
C ARG A 46 20.97 -16.39 5.86
N LEU A 47 20.15 -16.98 6.72
CA LEU A 47 18.71 -17.12 6.51
C LEU A 47 18.03 -15.76 6.42
N SER A 48 18.38 -14.82 7.32
CA SER A 48 17.82 -13.46 7.31
C SER A 48 18.21 -12.68 6.06
N LEU A 49 19.43 -12.85 5.54
CA LEU A 49 19.84 -12.26 4.26
C LEU A 49 19.04 -12.82 3.09
N LEU A 50 18.77 -14.13 3.08
CA LEU A 50 17.93 -14.75 2.06
C LEU A 50 16.51 -14.15 2.10
N VAL A 51 15.91 -14.06 3.29
CA VAL A 51 14.58 -13.48 3.48
C VAL A 51 14.58 -11.99 3.08
N MET A 52 15.64 -11.24 3.41
CA MET A 52 15.82 -9.85 2.99
C MET A 52 15.79 -9.73 1.46
N PHE A 53 16.53 -10.58 0.73
CA PHE A 53 16.54 -10.60 -0.73
C PHE A 53 15.17 -10.92 -1.33
N LEU A 54 14.49 -11.94 -0.82
CA LEU A 54 13.14 -12.29 -1.23
C LEU A 54 12.17 -11.13 -1.00
N GLN A 55 12.30 -10.47 0.14
CA GLN A 55 11.49 -9.31 0.49
C GLN A 55 11.77 -8.12 -0.44
N LEU A 56 13.03 -7.85 -0.78
CA LEU A 56 13.40 -6.80 -1.75
C LEU A 56 12.76 -7.04 -3.12
N ILE A 57 12.85 -8.26 -3.64
CA ILE A 57 12.21 -8.64 -4.91
C ILE A 57 10.68 -8.48 -4.81
N SER A 58 10.10 -8.91 -3.70
CA SER A 58 8.66 -8.83 -3.47
C SER A 58 8.16 -7.38 -3.44
N THR A 59 8.84 -6.49 -2.73
CA THR A 59 8.43 -5.07 -2.60
C THR A 59 8.68 -4.24 -3.86
N THR A 60 9.74 -4.56 -4.62
CA THR A 60 10.14 -3.77 -5.81
C THR A 60 9.46 -4.22 -7.08
N ILE A 61 9.20 -5.52 -7.26
CA ILE A 61 8.70 -6.11 -8.50
C ILE A 61 7.28 -6.67 -8.31
N PHE A 62 7.10 -7.65 -7.40
CA PHE A 62 5.83 -8.37 -7.30
C PHE A 62 4.70 -7.49 -6.77
N ASN A 63 4.92 -6.73 -5.72
CA ASN A 63 3.87 -5.94 -5.10
C ASN A 63 3.25 -4.90 -6.05
N PRO A 64 4.02 -4.03 -6.76
CA PRO A 64 3.45 -3.11 -7.72
C PRO A 64 2.81 -3.81 -8.93
N ALA A 65 3.37 -4.94 -9.39
CA ALA A 65 2.79 -5.70 -10.50
C ALA A 65 1.42 -6.30 -10.14
N LEU A 66 1.32 -6.97 -8.98
CA LEU A 66 0.08 -7.56 -8.50
C LEU A 66 -1.00 -6.52 -8.19
N LEU A 67 -0.63 -5.38 -7.61
CA LEU A 67 -1.57 -4.29 -7.36
C LEU A 67 -2.08 -3.66 -8.66
N ASN A 68 -1.22 -3.53 -9.67
CA ASN A 68 -1.62 -3.03 -10.98
C ASN A 68 -2.55 -4.03 -11.71
N LEU A 69 -2.25 -5.34 -11.62
CA LEU A 69 -3.11 -6.40 -12.14
C LEU A 69 -4.48 -6.38 -11.44
N SER A 70 -4.50 -6.33 -10.11
CA SER A 70 -5.74 -6.22 -9.33
C SER A 70 -6.58 -5.02 -9.77
N ARG A 71 -5.94 -3.86 -10.00
CA ARG A 71 -6.61 -2.67 -10.51
C ARG A 71 -7.19 -2.91 -11.91
N SER A 72 -6.44 -3.53 -12.83
CA SER A 72 -6.92 -3.81 -14.19
C SER A 72 -8.13 -4.76 -14.19
N LEU A 73 -8.12 -5.77 -13.32
CA LEU A 73 -9.25 -6.67 -13.14
C LEU A 73 -10.47 -5.95 -12.56
N LEU A 74 -10.27 -5.08 -11.57
CA LEU A 74 -11.35 -4.25 -11.02
C LEU A 74 -11.93 -3.32 -12.10
N LYS A 75 -11.08 -2.70 -12.90
CA LYS A 75 -11.52 -1.84 -14.01
C LYS A 75 -12.37 -2.61 -15.03
N ASN A 76 -11.98 -3.83 -15.36
CA ASN A 76 -12.74 -4.67 -16.30
C ASN A 76 -14.06 -5.21 -15.70
N SER A 77 -14.14 -5.30 -14.36
CA SER A 77 -15.38 -5.67 -13.66
C SER A 77 -16.35 -4.49 -13.48
N GLU A 78 -15.92 -3.27 -13.80
CA GLU A 78 -16.72 -2.04 -13.62
C GLU A 78 -17.94 -1.95 -14.53
N LEU A 79 -18.04 -2.72 -15.59
CA LEU A 79 -19.26 -2.80 -16.40
C LEU A 79 -20.49 -3.21 -15.57
N LYS A 80 -20.29 -3.99 -14.49
CA LYS A 80 -21.33 -4.32 -13.48
C LYS A 80 -21.46 -3.26 -12.37
N PHE A 81 -20.57 -2.27 -12.34
CA PHE A 81 -20.54 -1.22 -11.32
C PHE A 81 -21.57 -0.13 -11.60
N ILE A 82 -21.91 0.10 -12.86
CA ILE A 82 -22.83 1.19 -13.28
C ILE A 82 -24.18 1.04 -12.58
N SER A 83 -24.73 -0.17 -12.53
CA SER A 83 -26.00 -0.41 -11.82
C SER A 83 -25.91 -0.16 -10.30
N SER A 84 -24.71 -0.27 -9.71
CA SER A 84 -24.48 0.01 -8.30
C SER A 84 -24.34 1.51 -7.97
N MET A 85 -24.13 2.36 -8.98
CA MET A 85 -24.09 3.81 -8.83
C MET A 85 -25.48 4.40 -8.58
N PHE A 86 -26.53 3.73 -9.06
CA PHE A 86 -27.91 4.14 -8.90
C PHE A 86 -28.49 3.57 -7.60
N LYS A 87 -28.13 4.19 -6.47
CA LYS A 87 -28.66 3.85 -5.15
C LYS A 87 -29.91 4.66 -4.85
N GLU A 88 -30.95 3.98 -4.36
CA GLU A 88 -32.21 4.60 -4.00
C GLU A 88 -32.04 5.58 -2.83
N LYS A 89 -32.61 6.78 -2.98
CA LYS A 89 -32.66 7.85 -1.96
C LYS A 89 -31.29 8.31 -1.42
N GLN A 90 -30.21 8.13 -2.19
CA GLN A 90 -28.88 8.53 -1.81
C GLN A 90 -28.19 9.31 -2.96
N PHE A 91 -27.48 10.37 -2.61
CA PHE A 91 -26.56 11.01 -3.53
C PHE A 91 -25.29 10.17 -3.67
N ASN A 92 -24.92 9.86 -4.89
CA ASN A 92 -23.73 9.10 -5.20
C ASN A 92 -22.77 9.97 -6.04
N ASP A 93 -21.58 10.26 -5.49
CA ASP A 93 -20.50 11.03 -6.10
C ASP A 93 -19.22 10.19 -6.32
N THR A 94 -19.38 8.89 -6.47
CA THR A 94 -18.27 7.94 -6.64
C THR A 94 -17.43 8.24 -7.89
N VAL A 95 -18.04 8.86 -8.89
CA VAL A 95 -17.36 9.34 -10.11
C VAL A 95 -16.92 10.78 -9.93
N GLU A 96 -15.72 11.11 -10.43
CA GLU A 96 -15.18 12.47 -10.33
C GLU A 96 -16.00 13.45 -11.17
N GLY A 97 -16.62 14.43 -10.50
CA GLY A 97 -17.43 15.46 -11.14
C GLY A 97 -18.82 15.02 -11.59
N LEU A 98 -19.27 13.81 -11.20
CA LEU A 98 -20.60 13.30 -11.48
C LEU A 98 -21.32 12.96 -10.19
N THR A 99 -22.46 13.62 -9.93
CA THR A 99 -23.33 13.31 -8.81
C THR A 99 -24.65 12.75 -9.33
N ILE A 100 -25.04 11.57 -8.88
CA ILE A 100 -26.27 10.90 -9.29
C ILE A 100 -27.17 10.74 -8.06
N PHE A 101 -28.45 11.04 -8.23
CA PHE A 101 -29.49 10.76 -7.25
C PHE A 101 -30.68 10.09 -7.95
N VAL A 102 -31.25 9.08 -7.31
CA VAL A 102 -32.44 8.36 -7.77
C VAL A 102 -33.41 8.23 -6.61
N GLU A 103 -34.68 8.56 -6.80
CA GLU A 103 -35.66 8.45 -5.75
C GLU A 103 -36.16 7.00 -5.55
N GLU A 104 -36.48 6.31 -6.67
CA GLU A 104 -36.93 4.91 -6.65
C GLU A 104 -36.17 4.09 -7.69
N LYS A 105 -35.81 2.86 -7.28
CA LYS A 105 -35.18 1.86 -8.14
C LYS A 105 -35.99 0.56 -8.11
N ASN A 106 -36.45 0.09 -9.28
CA ASN A 106 -37.11 -1.19 -9.43
C ASN A 106 -36.11 -2.30 -9.77
N GLU A 107 -36.52 -3.56 -9.49
CA GLU A 107 -35.67 -4.77 -9.75
C GLU A 107 -35.20 -4.89 -11.21
N ASN A 108 -35.95 -4.35 -12.17
CA ASN A 108 -35.63 -4.36 -13.60
C ASN A 108 -34.76 -3.19 -14.06
N ASN A 109 -33.92 -2.61 -13.18
CA ASN A 109 -33.07 -1.45 -13.47
C ASN A 109 -33.85 -0.25 -14.08
N ASN A 110 -35.10 -0.08 -13.71
CA ASN A 110 -35.89 1.11 -14.00
C ASN A 110 -35.81 2.07 -12.82
N TYR A 111 -35.56 3.33 -13.14
CA TYR A 111 -35.36 4.39 -12.16
C TYR A 111 -36.41 5.47 -12.32
N LYS A 112 -36.89 6.06 -11.20
CA LYS A 112 -37.78 7.22 -11.22
C LYS A 112 -37.14 8.39 -10.50
N ASN A 113 -37.51 9.60 -10.97
CA ASN A 113 -37.05 10.89 -10.45
C ASN A 113 -35.53 10.95 -10.32
N ILE A 114 -34.90 10.95 -11.47
CA ILE A 114 -33.43 10.90 -11.59
C ILE A 114 -32.91 12.33 -11.67
N LEU A 115 -31.90 12.63 -10.85
CA LEU A 115 -31.09 13.84 -10.93
C LEU A 115 -29.63 13.44 -11.18
N ILE A 116 -29.05 14.03 -12.22
CA ILE A 116 -27.64 13.83 -12.56
C ILE A 116 -27.01 15.23 -12.70
N ARG A 117 -25.96 15.48 -11.93
CA ARG A 117 -25.14 16.68 -12.04
C ARG A 117 -23.75 16.30 -12.55
N ASP A 118 -23.39 16.89 -13.69
CA ASP A 118 -22.10 16.70 -14.35
C ASP A 118 -21.30 18.01 -14.30
N ASP A 119 -20.32 18.09 -13.41
CA ASP A 119 -19.39 19.22 -13.30
C ASP A 119 -18.06 18.94 -14.06
N SER A 120 -17.90 17.75 -14.62
CA SER A 120 -16.65 17.28 -15.26
C SER A 120 -16.67 17.26 -16.78
N THR A 121 -17.82 17.56 -17.41
CA THR A 121 -18.04 17.41 -18.86
C THR A 121 -17.91 15.97 -19.39
N VAL A 122 -17.99 14.96 -18.51
CA VAL A 122 -17.88 13.54 -18.89
C VAL A 122 -19.06 13.09 -19.74
N LEU A 123 -20.26 13.58 -19.44
CA LEU A 123 -21.49 13.24 -20.15
C LEU A 123 -21.87 14.27 -21.24
N SER A 124 -21.39 15.51 -21.13
CA SER A 124 -21.68 16.57 -22.07
C SER A 124 -20.38 17.18 -22.60
N SER A 125 -20.13 17.01 -23.89
CA SER A 125 -18.96 17.58 -24.58
C SER A 125 -18.99 19.12 -24.73
N VAL A 126 -20.03 19.81 -24.23
CA VAL A 126 -20.20 21.25 -24.39
C VAL A 126 -20.80 21.86 -23.12
N GLY A 127 -19.98 22.63 -22.37
CA GLY A 127 -20.45 23.42 -21.23
C GLY A 127 -19.66 23.14 -19.94
N ARG A 128 -19.66 24.09 -18.96
CA ARG A 128 -18.92 24.00 -17.69
C ARG A 128 -19.57 23.11 -16.66
N SER A 129 -20.88 23.06 -16.58
CA SER A 129 -21.64 22.14 -15.74
C SER A 129 -23.03 21.93 -16.30
N SER A 130 -23.55 20.73 -16.19
CA SER A 130 -24.92 20.42 -16.59
C SER A 130 -25.64 19.65 -15.47
N THR A 131 -26.94 20.01 -15.30
CA THR A 131 -27.83 19.28 -14.38
C THR A 131 -28.98 18.70 -15.18
N ILE A 132 -29.19 17.40 -15.07
CA ILE A 132 -30.21 16.66 -15.81
C ILE A 132 -31.27 16.18 -14.82
N PHE A 133 -32.53 16.50 -15.09
CA PHE A 133 -33.68 15.98 -14.37
C PHE A 133 -34.50 15.11 -15.32
N ALA A 134 -34.86 13.90 -14.91
CA ALA A 134 -35.69 13.01 -15.68
C ALA A 134 -36.76 12.35 -14.78
N LYS A 135 -37.99 12.24 -15.27
CA LYS A 135 -39.09 11.56 -14.54
C LYS A 135 -38.84 10.06 -14.42
N SER A 136 -38.29 9.47 -15.47
CA SER A 136 -37.93 8.04 -15.47
C SER A 136 -36.75 7.77 -16.38
N GLY A 137 -36.11 6.64 -16.18
CA GLY A 137 -35.01 6.16 -16.99
C GLY A 137 -34.73 4.70 -16.74
N TYR A 138 -33.97 4.08 -17.64
CA TYR A 138 -33.53 2.71 -17.51
C TYR A 138 -32.14 2.52 -18.15
N LEU A 139 -31.41 1.53 -17.65
CA LEU A 139 -30.14 1.10 -18.22
C LEU A 139 -30.38 0.20 -19.43
N SER A 140 -29.60 0.39 -20.48
CA SER A 140 -29.53 -0.55 -21.61
C SER A 140 -29.08 -1.93 -21.13
N GLU A 141 -29.43 -3.00 -21.86
CA GLU A 141 -28.99 -4.38 -21.56
C GLU A 141 -27.46 -4.51 -21.43
N ASP A 142 -26.71 -3.74 -22.25
CA ASP A 142 -25.24 -3.69 -22.19
C ASP A 142 -24.69 -2.81 -21.07
N GLU A 143 -25.54 -2.17 -20.23
CA GLU A 143 -25.20 -1.21 -19.18
C GLU A 143 -24.35 0.00 -19.63
N ASN A 144 -24.10 0.16 -20.94
CA ASN A 144 -23.28 1.24 -21.50
C ASN A 144 -24.05 2.54 -21.70
N TYR A 145 -25.39 2.50 -21.74
CA TYR A 145 -26.23 3.66 -21.98
C TYR A 145 -27.32 3.77 -20.93
N LEU A 146 -27.49 4.99 -20.41
CA LEU A 146 -28.64 5.37 -19.60
C LEU A 146 -29.65 6.10 -20.48
N ILE A 147 -30.85 5.56 -20.62
CA ILE A 147 -31.94 6.12 -21.37
C ILE A 147 -32.84 6.87 -20.39
N LEU A 148 -32.96 8.17 -20.60
CA LEU A 148 -33.77 9.07 -19.77
C LEU A 148 -35.02 9.49 -20.53
N LEU A 149 -36.15 9.55 -19.83
CA LEU A 149 -37.45 9.86 -20.38
C LEU A 149 -38.08 11.07 -19.66
N ASN A 150 -38.68 11.98 -20.44
CA ASN A 150 -39.44 13.10 -19.95
C ASN A 150 -38.69 13.97 -18.92
N GLY A 151 -37.75 14.75 -19.39
CA GLY A 151 -36.90 15.55 -18.51
C GLY A 151 -36.46 16.88 -19.10
N ASN A 152 -35.54 17.51 -18.39
CA ASN A 152 -34.88 18.73 -18.85
C ASN A 152 -33.36 18.64 -18.52
N ILE A 153 -32.56 19.28 -19.35
CA ILE A 153 -31.13 19.50 -19.17
C ILE A 153 -30.93 21.00 -18.94
N GLN A 154 -30.35 21.34 -17.81
CA GLN A 154 -29.94 22.69 -17.45
C GLN A 154 -28.44 22.82 -17.66
N LYS A 155 -28.01 23.73 -18.54
CA LYS A 155 -26.60 24.01 -18.82
C LYS A 155 -26.27 25.44 -18.40
N LEU A 156 -25.18 25.57 -17.64
CA LEU A 156 -24.60 26.85 -17.27
C LEU A 156 -23.68 27.35 -18.40
N ASN A 157 -23.98 28.45 -19.02
CA ASN A 157 -23.13 29.07 -20.03
C ASN A 157 -21.97 29.84 -19.38
N SER A 158 -20.94 30.15 -20.17
CA SER A 158 -19.80 30.96 -19.74
C SER A 158 -20.18 32.37 -19.25
N ASN A 159 -21.32 32.89 -19.68
CA ASN A 159 -21.83 34.18 -19.28
C ASN A 159 -22.68 34.19 -18.00
N GLY A 160 -22.83 33.02 -17.34
CA GLY A 160 -23.66 32.86 -16.14
C GLY A 160 -25.16 32.57 -16.43
N ASP A 161 -25.59 32.56 -17.68
CA ASP A 161 -26.96 32.25 -18.06
C ASP A 161 -27.23 30.74 -18.02
N ILE A 162 -28.45 30.36 -17.60
CA ILE A 162 -28.90 28.97 -17.58
C ILE A 162 -29.76 28.68 -18.80
N ASN A 163 -29.30 27.80 -19.68
CA ASN A 163 -30.08 27.25 -20.78
C ASN A 163 -30.82 25.99 -20.35
N ILE A 164 -32.14 25.96 -20.56
CA ILE A 164 -32.98 24.79 -20.22
C ILE A 164 -33.48 24.15 -21.51
N VAL A 165 -33.09 22.91 -21.75
CA VAL A 165 -33.53 22.10 -22.90
C VAL A 165 -34.44 20.98 -22.38
N LYS A 166 -35.71 20.99 -22.81
CA LYS A 166 -36.66 19.89 -22.49
C LYS A 166 -36.50 18.76 -23.51
N PHE A 167 -36.58 17.51 -23.04
CA PHE A 167 -36.53 16.35 -23.91
C PHE A 167 -37.61 15.32 -23.54
N HIS A 168 -38.10 14.58 -24.53
CA HIS A 168 -38.94 13.41 -24.32
C HIS A 168 -38.12 12.14 -24.08
N LYS A 169 -37.04 12.00 -24.83
CA LYS A 169 -36.07 10.87 -24.66
C LYS A 169 -34.67 11.38 -24.94
N THR A 170 -33.73 11.02 -24.08
CA THR A 170 -32.29 11.25 -24.31
C THR A 170 -31.49 10.03 -23.87
N THR A 171 -30.32 9.82 -24.48
CA THR A 171 -29.40 8.74 -24.15
C THR A 171 -28.10 9.31 -23.66
N LEU A 172 -27.64 8.86 -22.50
CA LEU A 172 -26.35 9.22 -21.95
C LEU A 172 -25.40 8.02 -22.11
N ASN A 173 -24.24 8.27 -22.69
CA ASN A 173 -23.20 7.26 -22.82
C ASN A 173 -22.41 7.17 -21.51
N LEU A 174 -22.45 6.01 -20.86
CA LEU A 174 -21.76 5.74 -19.60
C LEU A 174 -20.43 5.01 -19.78
N SER A 175 -20.09 4.59 -21.01
CA SER A 175 -18.89 3.79 -21.29
C SER A 175 -17.57 4.49 -20.98
N GLY A 176 -17.56 5.82 -20.87
CA GLY A 176 -16.39 6.62 -20.47
C GLY A 176 -16.28 6.92 -18.98
N ILE A 177 -17.27 6.49 -18.20
CA ILE A 177 -17.31 6.78 -16.76
C ILE A 177 -16.38 5.85 -16.00
N THR A 178 -15.40 6.42 -15.33
CA THR A 178 -14.48 5.71 -14.45
C THR A 178 -14.54 6.25 -13.03
N THR A 179 -14.47 5.40 -12.04
CA THR A 179 -14.50 5.84 -10.63
C THR A 179 -13.26 6.65 -10.27
N LYS A 180 -13.38 7.61 -9.33
CA LYS A 180 -12.27 8.40 -8.78
C LYS A 180 -11.09 7.52 -8.33
N SER A 181 -11.38 6.34 -7.78
CA SER A 181 -10.37 5.42 -7.26
C SER A 181 -9.59 4.67 -8.34
N ILE A 182 -10.13 4.58 -9.56
CA ILE A 182 -9.59 3.73 -10.64
C ILE A 182 -8.94 4.55 -11.75
N SER A 183 -9.33 5.81 -11.93
CA SER A 183 -8.78 6.67 -12.98
C SER A 183 -7.27 6.91 -12.85
N LYS A 184 -6.75 7.02 -11.63
CA LYS A 184 -5.32 7.32 -11.41
C LYS A 184 -4.68 6.30 -10.45
N PRO A 185 -3.58 5.60 -10.84
CA PRO A 185 -2.91 4.62 -9.99
C PRO A 185 -2.32 5.29 -8.74
N LYS A 186 -2.55 4.67 -7.57
CA LYS A 186 -1.91 5.11 -6.32
C LYS A 186 -0.40 4.90 -6.42
N MET A 187 0.39 5.67 -5.67
CA MET A 187 1.85 5.57 -5.66
C MET A 187 2.35 4.14 -5.41
N GLN A 188 1.68 3.39 -4.56
CA GLN A 188 2.02 2.00 -4.20
C GLN A 188 1.84 1.01 -5.36
N GLU A 189 0.98 1.32 -6.32
CA GLU A 189 0.66 0.48 -7.48
C GLU A 189 1.57 0.76 -8.68
N THR A 190 2.31 1.87 -8.59
CA THR A 190 3.21 2.30 -9.65
C THR A 190 4.50 1.48 -9.63
N SER A 191 4.98 1.04 -10.80
CA SER A 191 6.24 0.29 -10.88
C SER A 191 7.42 1.11 -10.37
N THR A 192 8.37 0.45 -9.71
CA THR A 192 9.56 1.09 -9.13
C THR A 192 10.37 1.86 -10.15
N ILE A 193 10.42 1.38 -11.40
CA ILE A 193 11.12 2.05 -12.51
C ILE A 193 10.48 3.40 -12.84
N LYS A 194 9.14 3.45 -12.93
CA LYS A 194 8.41 4.71 -13.19
C LYS A 194 8.61 5.72 -12.05
N ILE A 195 8.64 5.24 -10.81
CA ILE A 195 8.90 6.08 -9.63
C ILE A 195 10.32 6.68 -9.70
N LEU A 196 11.33 5.89 -10.08
CA LEU A 196 12.71 6.36 -10.26
C LEU A 196 12.83 7.38 -11.39
N GLN A 197 12.13 7.17 -12.50
CA GLN A 197 12.10 8.13 -13.61
C GLN A 197 11.47 9.46 -13.19
N CYS A 198 10.42 9.41 -12.36
CA CYS A 198 9.79 10.60 -11.79
C CYS A 198 10.76 11.39 -10.89
N ILE A 199 11.53 10.73 -10.02
CA ILE A 199 12.52 11.40 -9.15
C ILE A 199 13.62 12.06 -9.96
N ARG A 200 14.07 11.42 -11.07
CA ARG A 200 15.10 11.95 -11.95
C ARG A 200 14.63 13.10 -12.85
N GLY A 201 13.36 13.52 -12.74
CA GLY A 201 12.83 14.62 -13.56
C GLY A 201 12.69 14.31 -15.06
N LYS A 202 12.83 13.04 -15.47
CA LYS A 202 12.54 12.60 -16.84
C LYS A 202 11.03 12.43 -17.01
N TYR A 203 10.31 13.55 -16.95
CA TYR A 203 8.89 13.61 -17.15
C TYR A 203 8.58 13.52 -18.64
N LYS A 204 7.90 12.44 -19.04
CA LYS A 204 7.15 12.40 -20.30
C LYS A 204 5.68 12.48 -19.94
N GLU A 205 4.94 13.34 -20.60
CA GLU A 205 3.49 13.57 -20.41
C GLU A 205 2.63 12.30 -20.45
N ASN A 206 3.15 11.23 -21.06
CA ASN A 206 2.51 9.92 -21.18
C ASN A 206 2.63 9.02 -19.92
N ILE A 207 3.33 9.45 -18.86
CA ILE A 207 3.37 8.69 -17.62
C ILE A 207 2.14 9.08 -16.81
N GLN A 208 1.05 8.32 -16.99
CA GLN A 208 -0.16 8.42 -16.16
C GLN A 208 0.15 8.04 -14.71
N MET A 209 0.82 8.92 -14.00
CA MET A 209 1.02 8.84 -12.56
C MET A 209 0.22 9.93 -11.89
N HIS A 210 -0.56 9.57 -10.90
CA HIS A 210 -1.38 10.48 -10.10
C HIS A 210 -0.52 11.46 -9.35
N ASN A 211 0.53 11.89 -9.51
CA ASN A 211 1.33 12.89 -8.78
C ASN A 211 2.81 12.94 -9.22
N CYS A 212 3.13 12.79 -10.47
CA CYS A 212 4.44 13.18 -10.95
C CYS A 212 4.47 14.66 -11.38
N THR A 213 3.70 15.51 -10.69
CA THR A 213 3.75 16.96 -10.85
C THR A 213 4.97 17.51 -10.11
N PRO A 214 5.57 18.64 -10.53
CA PRO A 214 6.75 19.24 -9.90
C PRO A 214 6.54 19.79 -8.48
N ASN A 215 5.43 19.48 -7.81
CA ASN A 215 5.14 19.89 -6.44
C ASN A 215 6.09 19.20 -5.43
N GLU A 216 6.59 19.94 -4.45
CA GLU A 216 7.48 19.44 -3.40
C GLU A 216 6.87 18.27 -2.61
N VAL A 217 5.59 18.35 -2.27
CA VAL A 217 4.86 17.29 -1.54
C VAL A 217 4.86 15.97 -2.31
N THR A 218 4.67 16.03 -3.61
CA THR A 218 4.69 14.86 -4.49
C THR A 218 6.08 14.22 -4.57
N ARG A 219 7.11 15.07 -4.71
CA ARG A 219 8.51 14.62 -4.75
C ARG A 219 8.91 13.95 -3.44
N MET A 220 8.46 14.48 -2.30
CA MET A 220 8.65 13.90 -0.98
C MET A 220 7.99 12.53 -0.87
N ASN A 221 6.71 12.40 -1.21
CA ASN A 221 5.98 11.14 -1.15
C ASN A 221 6.59 10.06 -2.06
N THR A 222 7.10 10.46 -3.22
CA THR A 222 7.76 9.55 -4.16
C THR A 222 9.08 9.00 -3.58
N LYS A 223 9.86 9.85 -2.90
CA LYS A 223 11.08 9.43 -2.20
C LYS A 223 10.75 8.49 -1.02
N ILE A 224 9.75 8.82 -0.22
CA ILE A 224 9.29 7.98 0.89
C ILE A 224 8.91 6.58 0.38
N GLU A 225 8.16 6.48 -0.72
CA GLU A 225 7.74 5.19 -1.25
C GLU A 225 8.93 4.34 -1.73
N ILE A 226 9.93 4.93 -2.37
CA ILE A 226 11.16 4.21 -2.75
C ILE A 226 11.93 3.77 -1.51
N ASN A 227 12.16 4.67 -0.56
CA ASN A 227 12.88 4.36 0.67
C ASN A 227 12.16 3.25 1.46
N LYS A 228 10.84 3.22 1.40
CA LYS A 228 10.04 2.16 2.01
C LYS A 228 10.27 0.80 1.34
N ARG A 229 10.29 0.77 -0.01
CA ARG A 229 10.48 -0.47 -0.77
C ARG A 229 11.87 -1.07 -0.59
N LEU A 230 12.91 -0.24 -0.53
CA LEU A 230 14.31 -0.66 -0.46
C LEU A 230 14.80 -0.78 0.98
N GLY A 231 14.39 0.11 1.87
CA GLY A 231 14.97 0.24 3.19
C GLY A 231 14.37 -0.70 4.24
N ILE A 232 13.04 -0.92 4.26
CA ILE A 232 12.42 -1.80 5.26
C ILE A 232 13.03 -3.21 5.25
N PRO A 233 13.29 -3.86 4.10
CA PRO A 233 13.93 -5.18 4.08
C PRO A 233 15.31 -5.22 4.75
N LEU A 234 16.07 -4.12 4.73
CA LEU A 234 17.41 -4.06 5.35
C LEU A 234 17.37 -4.22 6.87
N PHE A 235 16.23 -4.00 7.52
CA PHE A 235 16.09 -4.22 8.96
C PHE A 235 15.92 -5.70 9.33
N ILE A 236 15.65 -6.61 8.38
CA ILE A 236 15.47 -8.05 8.66
C ILE A 236 16.73 -8.69 9.25
N PRO A 237 17.96 -8.50 8.70
CA PRO A 237 19.17 -9.02 9.32
C PRO A 237 19.44 -8.42 10.70
N LEU A 238 19.14 -7.14 10.90
CA LEU A 238 19.29 -6.47 12.18
C LEU A 238 18.43 -7.13 13.27
N ILE A 239 17.18 -7.41 12.95
CA ILE A 239 16.23 -8.06 13.86
C ILE A 239 16.68 -9.49 14.17
N ALA A 240 17.15 -10.24 13.18
CA ALA A 240 17.68 -11.58 13.36
C ALA A 240 18.83 -11.59 14.38
N LEU A 241 19.77 -10.63 14.26
CA LEU A 241 20.89 -10.51 15.18
C LEU A 241 20.45 -10.13 16.60
N VAL A 242 19.45 -9.25 16.74
CA VAL A 242 18.88 -8.93 18.08
C VAL A 242 18.24 -10.16 18.70
N CYS A 243 17.51 -10.98 17.93
CA CYS A 243 16.94 -12.24 18.44
C CYS A 243 18.02 -13.25 18.87
N CYS A 244 19.22 -13.21 18.25
CA CYS A 244 20.31 -14.10 18.63
C CYS A 244 20.84 -13.89 20.05
N PHE A 245 20.60 -12.74 20.70
CA PHE A 245 20.92 -12.57 22.12
C PHE A 245 20.15 -13.53 23.03
N LEU A 246 19.01 -14.05 22.57
CA LEU A 246 18.28 -15.09 23.31
C LEU A 246 19.09 -16.39 23.49
N LEU A 247 20.04 -16.67 22.59
CA LEU A 247 20.93 -17.86 22.71
C LEU A 247 21.90 -17.80 23.90
N GLY A 248 22.12 -16.60 24.47
CA GLY A 248 22.97 -16.40 25.66
C GLY A 248 22.21 -16.51 26.96
N SER A 249 20.89 -16.53 26.96
CA SER A 249 20.10 -16.62 28.19
C SER A 249 19.99 -18.07 28.67
N ARG A 250 20.38 -18.34 29.94
CA ARG A 250 20.28 -19.69 30.56
C ARG A 250 18.96 -19.80 31.33
N LYS A 251 18.26 -20.95 31.20
CA LYS A 251 17.00 -21.26 31.91
C LYS A 251 17.07 -21.11 33.41
N ASP A 252 18.22 -21.39 34.01
CA ASP A 252 18.43 -21.44 35.46
C ASP A 252 18.40 -20.06 36.14
N LYS A 253 18.45 -18.98 35.37
CA LYS A 253 18.40 -17.63 35.91
C LYS A 253 16.96 -17.12 35.96
N LYS A 254 16.51 -16.60 37.12
CA LYS A 254 15.19 -15.90 37.26
C LYS A 254 14.96 -14.82 36.21
N ILE A 255 16.05 -14.26 35.65
CA ILE A 255 16.05 -13.20 34.60
C ILE A 255 15.71 -13.77 33.21
N TYR A 256 15.69 -15.08 33.01
CA TYR A 256 15.41 -15.71 31.70
C TYR A 256 14.09 -15.27 31.09
N ASN A 257 13.01 -15.34 31.86
CA ASN A 257 11.68 -14.93 31.37
C ASN A 257 11.63 -13.43 31.03
N PHE A 258 12.37 -12.61 31.76
CA PHE A 258 12.46 -11.18 31.53
C PHE A 258 13.24 -10.86 30.25
N ASN A 259 14.40 -11.50 30.04
CA ASN A 259 15.22 -11.31 28.83
C ASN A 259 14.45 -11.68 27.54
N LYS A 260 13.68 -12.75 27.58
CA LYS A 260 12.82 -13.17 26.46
C LYS A 260 11.87 -12.05 26.01
N TYR A 261 11.19 -11.40 26.94
CA TYR A 261 10.27 -10.30 26.61
C TYR A 261 11.02 -9.04 26.17
N ILE A 262 12.18 -8.75 26.79
CA ILE A 262 13.01 -7.60 26.40
C ILE A 262 13.48 -7.69 24.96
N TYR A 263 14.10 -8.79 24.55
CA TYR A 263 14.62 -8.92 23.18
C TYR A 263 13.49 -8.94 22.15
N SER A 264 12.36 -9.56 22.47
CA SER A 264 11.17 -9.50 21.62
C SER A 264 10.66 -8.07 21.48
N PHE A 265 10.58 -7.31 22.57
CA PHE A 265 10.16 -5.92 22.59
C PHE A 265 11.13 -5.01 21.81
N ILE A 266 12.44 -5.20 21.98
CA ILE A 266 13.47 -4.47 21.22
C ILE A 266 13.30 -4.74 19.72
N GLY A 267 13.05 -5.98 19.31
CA GLY A 267 12.79 -6.32 17.91
C GLY A 267 11.58 -5.58 17.34
N VAL A 268 10.47 -5.53 18.07
CA VAL A 268 9.27 -4.76 17.69
C VAL A 268 9.57 -3.27 17.67
N ALA A 269 10.29 -2.74 18.67
CA ALA A 269 10.68 -1.34 18.74
C ALA A 269 11.53 -0.91 17.53
N ILE A 270 12.47 -1.75 17.09
CA ILE A 270 13.28 -1.50 15.89
C ILE A 270 12.40 -1.42 14.65
N LEU A 271 11.44 -2.32 14.49
CA LEU A 271 10.50 -2.30 13.36
C LEU A 271 9.59 -1.05 13.36
N THR A 272 9.09 -0.68 14.52
CA THR A 272 8.26 0.53 14.65
C THR A 272 9.09 1.80 14.37
N LEU A 273 10.32 1.87 14.86
CA LEU A 273 11.25 2.96 14.55
C LEU A 273 11.58 3.00 13.05
N ALA A 274 11.77 1.87 12.39
CA ALA A 274 11.99 1.80 10.94
C ALA A 274 10.80 2.37 10.16
N GLU A 275 9.55 2.04 10.56
CA GLU A 275 8.33 2.57 9.90
C GLU A 275 8.12 4.08 10.20
N ILE A 276 8.57 4.57 11.35
CA ILE A 276 8.54 6.00 11.68
C ILE A 276 9.61 6.74 10.86
N THR A 277 10.86 6.28 10.90
CA THR A 277 11.99 6.96 10.24
C THR A 277 11.85 7.01 8.72
N VAL A 278 11.25 6.00 8.10
CA VAL A 278 10.99 6.01 6.65
C VAL A 278 10.05 7.16 6.25
N ARG A 279 9.11 7.56 7.09
CA ARG A 279 8.21 8.68 6.79
C ARG A 279 8.94 10.02 6.73
N TYR A 280 9.98 10.18 7.53
CA TYR A 280 10.83 11.37 7.53
C TYR A 280 11.91 11.32 6.43
N SER A 281 12.24 10.15 5.88
CA SER A 281 13.30 9.98 4.90
C SER A 281 13.07 10.73 3.58
N GLY A 282 11.83 11.16 3.28
CA GLY A 282 11.52 11.96 2.08
C GLY A 282 11.81 13.44 2.19
N ILE A 283 11.96 13.99 3.40
CA ILE A 283 12.06 15.43 3.67
C ILE A 283 13.40 15.99 3.19
N SER A 284 14.51 15.35 3.61
CA SER A 284 15.85 15.81 3.21
C SER A 284 16.78 14.64 2.93
N TRP A 285 17.90 14.92 2.27
CA TRP A 285 18.95 13.93 2.00
C TRP A 285 19.55 13.36 3.29
N ASN A 286 19.74 14.19 4.32
CA ASN A 286 20.28 13.77 5.60
C ASN A 286 19.38 12.74 6.31
N HIS A 287 18.07 12.94 6.30
CA HIS A 287 17.12 11.98 6.87
C HIS A 287 17.13 10.66 6.09
N THR A 288 17.27 10.70 4.77
CA THR A 288 17.43 9.49 3.96
C THR A 288 18.71 8.74 4.32
N LEU A 289 19.83 9.43 4.46
CA LEU A 289 21.11 8.83 4.87
C LEU A 289 21.00 8.17 6.25
N ILE A 290 20.46 8.88 7.25
CA ILE A 290 20.28 8.35 8.60
C ILE A 290 19.44 7.06 8.55
N TYR A 291 18.35 7.05 7.79
CA TYR A 291 17.49 5.89 7.67
C TYR A 291 18.24 4.64 7.17
N TYR A 292 19.09 4.76 6.15
CA TYR A 292 19.87 3.63 5.63
C TYR A 292 21.09 3.28 6.50
N LEU A 293 21.70 4.28 7.16
CA LEU A 293 22.85 4.07 8.04
C LEU A 293 22.49 3.24 9.28
N ILE A 294 21.27 3.39 9.81
CA ILE A 294 20.81 2.63 10.99
C ILE A 294 21.02 1.12 10.79
N PRO A 295 20.39 0.43 9.82
CA PRO A 295 20.57 -1.01 9.67
C PRO A 295 21.99 -1.39 9.24
N VAL A 296 22.65 -0.58 8.41
CA VAL A 296 24.00 -0.88 7.89
C VAL A 296 25.08 -0.81 8.98
N ILE A 297 25.00 0.16 9.90
CA ILE A 297 25.99 0.31 10.99
C ILE A 297 25.63 -0.58 12.17
N MET A 298 24.35 -0.63 12.55
CA MET A 298 23.94 -1.39 13.73
C MET A 298 24.08 -2.90 13.54
N SER A 299 23.90 -3.43 12.32
CA SER A 299 24.06 -4.88 12.08
C SER A 299 25.47 -5.40 12.39
N PRO A 300 26.56 -4.82 11.86
CA PRO A 300 27.91 -5.27 12.22
C PRO A 300 28.26 -5.01 13.69
N LEU A 301 27.78 -3.89 14.28
CA LEU A 301 28.03 -3.62 15.71
C LEU A 301 27.39 -4.67 16.61
N ILE A 302 26.14 -5.04 16.34
CA ILE A 302 25.43 -6.08 17.10
C ILE A 302 26.08 -7.45 16.87
N TYR A 303 26.49 -7.75 15.63
CA TYR A 303 27.21 -8.98 15.33
C TYR A 303 28.53 -9.08 16.10
N PHE A 304 29.29 -7.99 16.16
CA PHE A 304 30.53 -7.92 16.94
C PHE A 304 30.29 -8.08 18.45
N ALA A 305 29.23 -7.46 18.96
CA ALA A 305 28.80 -7.63 20.35
C ALA A 305 28.44 -9.08 20.66
N LEU A 306 27.74 -9.79 19.78
CA LEU A 306 27.42 -11.22 19.93
C LEU A 306 28.68 -12.09 19.94
N ILE A 307 29.63 -11.85 19.02
CA ILE A 307 30.90 -12.58 19.02
C ILE A 307 31.63 -12.37 20.35
N ARG A 308 31.72 -11.14 20.81
CA ARG A 308 32.39 -10.82 22.08
C ARG A 308 31.70 -11.54 23.25
N THR A 309 30.39 -11.47 23.36
CA THR A 309 29.62 -12.10 24.44
C THR A 309 29.80 -13.61 24.43
N PHE A 310 29.72 -14.28 23.28
CA PHE A 310 29.81 -15.74 23.20
C PHE A 310 31.26 -16.26 23.31
N LYS A 311 32.27 -15.44 22.95
CA LYS A 311 33.66 -15.78 23.16
C LYS A 311 34.06 -15.78 24.65
N TYR A 312 33.55 -14.80 25.40
CA TYR A 312 33.81 -14.75 26.85
C TYR A 312 33.05 -15.82 27.63
N GLU A 313 31.90 -16.26 27.17
CA GLU A 313 31.11 -17.31 27.80
C GLU A 313 31.79 -18.70 27.66
N ASN A 314 32.60 -18.90 26.61
CA ASN A 314 33.40 -20.12 26.42
C ASN A 314 34.71 -20.16 27.27
N LEU A 315 35.10 -19.04 27.90
CA LEU A 315 36.30 -18.92 28.70
C LEU A 315 36.03 -18.98 30.23
N SER A 316 34.76 -18.95 30.61
CA SER A 316 34.26 -19.09 32.00
C SER A 316 33.59 -20.44 32.21
#